data_b0df49d305731f2fd6ed74a7d974dbc8
#
_entry.id   b0df49d305731f2fd6ed74a7d974dbc8
#
_cell.length_a   1.000
_cell.length_b   1.000
_cell.length_c   1.000
_cell.angle_alpha   90.00
_cell.angle_beta   90.00
_cell.angle_gamma   90.00
#
_symmetry.space_group_name_H-M   'P 1'
#
loop_
_entity.id
_entity.type
_entity.pdbx_description
1 polymer ?
#
loop_
_entity_poly.entity_id
_entity_poly.type
_entity_poly.pdbx_seq_one_letter_code
_entity_poly.pdbx_strand_id
1 'polypeptide(L)'
;SSDVCSSDLKTVERYLQGLQDSLLLYKVNRYDVRGKELLRINAKYYCVDVTLRNLLVGNASRDIGHILENIVFLELIRRGYTIYVGQLAKGEIDFVAQKAGVTEYYQVSETVLDPNTLNRELAPLKAVQDQYPKFLLTLDELNKNANYDGIQQRNVLEWLLESY
;
A
#
# COMPACT_ATOMS: atom_id res chain seq x y z
N SER A 1 29.12 6.59 21.89
CA SER A 1 27.92 5.74 21.71
C SER A 1 27.03 6.16 20.52
N SER A 2 27.22 7.33 19.95
CA SER A 2 26.44 7.82 18.77
C SER A 2 26.99 7.32 17.42
N ASP A 3 28.26 6.98 17.34
CA ASP A 3 28.90 6.63 16.06
C ASP A 3 28.56 5.20 15.56
N VAL A 4 28.28 4.27 16.46
CA VAL A 4 27.91 2.88 16.11
C VAL A 4 26.56 2.83 15.41
N CYS A 5 25.57 3.57 15.90
CA CYS A 5 24.22 3.61 15.31
C CYS A 5 24.22 4.23 13.89
N SER A 6 25.07 5.22 13.64
CA SER A 6 25.18 5.89 12.33
C SER A 6 25.83 5.00 11.26
N SER A 7 26.81 4.15 11.64
CA SER A 7 27.46 3.22 10.71
C SER A 7 26.51 2.09 10.28
N ASP A 8 25.66 1.61 11.20
CA ASP A 8 24.69 0.55 10.94
C ASP A 8 23.58 1.01 10.00
N LEU A 9 23.09 2.24 10.18
CA LEU A 9 22.08 2.83 9.28
C LEU A 9 22.59 2.96 7.83
N LYS A 10 23.80 3.46 7.63
CA LYS A 10 24.42 3.56 6.30
C LYS A 10 24.62 2.19 5.65
N THR A 11 24.93 1.18 6.44
CA THR A 11 25.07 -0.19 5.96
C THR A 11 23.73 -0.75 5.51
N VAL A 12 22.65 -0.57 6.28
CA VAL A 12 21.30 -0.98 5.91
C VAL A 12 20.84 -0.27 4.64
N GLU A 13 21.03 1.05 4.54
CA GLU A 13 20.70 1.83 3.34
C GLU A 13 21.43 1.29 2.09
N ARG A 14 22.71 0.94 2.21
CA ARG A 14 23.48 0.35 1.10
C ARG A 14 22.94 -1.00 0.66
N TYR A 15 22.54 -1.87 1.59
CA TYR A 15 21.91 -3.15 1.25
C TYR A 15 20.54 -2.95 0.59
N LEU A 16 19.70 -2.07 1.11
CA LEU A 16 18.42 -1.74 0.51
C LEU A 16 18.58 -1.17 -0.91
N GLN A 17 19.60 -0.32 -1.13
CA GLN A 17 19.91 0.19 -2.47
C GLN A 17 20.34 -0.94 -3.41
N GLY A 18 21.21 -1.85 -2.98
CA GLY A 18 21.62 -3.01 -3.79
C GLY A 18 20.43 -3.92 -4.17
N LEU A 19 19.47 -4.11 -3.26
CA LEU A 19 18.25 -4.88 -3.55
C LEU A 19 17.33 -4.17 -4.55
N GLN A 20 17.25 -2.82 -4.50
CA GLN A 20 16.53 -2.02 -5.48
C GLN A 20 17.21 -2.07 -6.86
N ASP A 21 18.54 -1.92 -6.92
CA ASP A 21 19.32 -1.97 -8.15
C ASP A 21 19.24 -3.36 -8.82
N SER A 22 19.06 -4.41 -8.01
CA SER A 22 18.84 -5.78 -8.46
C SER A 22 17.37 -6.08 -8.80
N LEU A 23 16.50 -5.09 -8.78
CA LEU A 23 15.07 -5.22 -9.05
C LEU A 23 14.35 -6.23 -8.14
N LEU A 24 14.82 -6.43 -6.91
CA LEU A 24 14.19 -7.29 -5.92
C LEU A 24 13.21 -6.54 -5.02
N LEU A 25 13.43 -5.24 -4.84
CA LEU A 25 12.59 -4.35 -4.04
C LEU A 25 12.21 -3.10 -4.81
N TYR A 26 10.98 -2.66 -4.60
CA TYR A 26 10.52 -1.31 -4.93
C TYR A 26 10.50 -0.43 -3.70
N LYS A 27 11.14 0.74 -3.78
CA LYS A 27 11.03 1.79 -2.77
C LYS A 27 9.84 2.69 -3.12
N VAL A 28 8.90 2.83 -2.20
CA VAL A 28 7.71 3.67 -2.34
C VAL A 28 7.77 4.81 -1.34
N ASN A 29 7.83 6.02 -1.86
CA ASN A 29 7.89 7.22 -1.03
C ASN A 29 6.51 7.54 -0.43
N ARG A 30 6.51 8.32 0.64
CA ARG A 30 5.29 8.84 1.24
C ARG A 30 4.85 10.13 0.54
N TYR A 31 3.56 10.30 0.47
CA TYR A 31 2.89 11.47 -0.11
C TYR A 31 1.98 12.08 0.95
N ASP A 32 2.22 13.34 1.31
CA ASP A 32 1.30 14.07 2.17
C ASP A 32 0.01 14.34 1.39
N VAL A 33 -1.05 13.64 1.76
CA VAL A 33 -2.35 13.74 1.08
C VAL A 33 -2.96 15.13 1.21
N ARG A 34 -2.73 15.81 2.33
CA ARG A 34 -3.25 17.16 2.59
C ARG A 34 -2.39 18.25 1.93
N GLY A 35 -1.08 18.16 2.11
CA GLY A 35 -0.11 19.11 1.52
C GLY A 35 0.12 18.88 0.03
N LYS A 36 -0.28 17.72 -0.52
CA LYS A 36 -0.05 17.31 -1.91
C LYS A 36 1.42 17.36 -2.32
N GLU A 37 2.30 16.90 -1.43
CA GLU A 37 3.74 16.91 -1.64
C GLU A 37 4.40 15.57 -1.27
N LEU A 38 5.55 15.29 -1.90
CA LEU A 38 6.35 14.13 -1.62
C LEU A 38 7.14 14.30 -0.33
N LEU A 39 7.06 13.31 0.54
CA LEU A 39 7.85 13.25 1.77
C LEU A 39 9.09 12.38 1.55
N ARG A 40 10.26 12.85 2.00
CA ARG A 40 11.53 12.11 1.89
C ARG A 40 11.85 11.26 3.13
N ILE A 41 10.83 10.88 3.89
CA ILE A 41 10.98 10.15 5.15
C ILE A 41 10.25 8.80 5.10
N ASN A 42 10.79 7.79 5.79
CA ASN A 42 10.12 6.53 6.08
C ASN A 42 9.44 5.86 4.86
N ALA A 43 10.19 5.66 3.79
CA ALA A 43 9.69 4.93 2.62
C ALA A 43 9.24 3.51 3.00
N LYS A 44 8.22 2.99 2.32
CA LYS A 44 7.83 1.58 2.35
C LYS A 44 8.57 0.80 1.26
N TYR A 45 8.77 -0.50 1.47
CA TYR A 45 9.43 -1.36 0.49
C TYR A 45 8.54 -2.54 0.17
N TYR A 46 8.36 -2.81 -1.13
CA TYR A 46 7.58 -3.92 -1.64
C TYR A 46 8.47 -4.89 -2.41
N CYS A 47 8.27 -6.20 -2.22
CA CYS A 47 9.01 -7.22 -2.96
C CYS A 47 8.44 -7.39 -4.36
N VAL A 48 9.33 -7.59 -5.35
CA VAL A 48 8.93 -7.96 -6.71
C VAL A 48 8.34 -9.37 -6.73
N ASP A 49 8.82 -10.25 -5.86
CA ASP A 49 8.34 -11.62 -5.74
C ASP A 49 7.92 -11.91 -4.29
N VAL A 50 6.63 -12.19 -4.10
CA VAL A 50 6.05 -12.54 -2.80
C VAL A 50 6.61 -13.87 -2.26
N THR A 51 6.97 -14.81 -3.16
CA THR A 51 7.57 -16.09 -2.77
C THR A 51 8.95 -15.88 -2.15
N LEU A 52 9.76 -15.01 -2.76
CA LEU A 52 11.07 -14.63 -2.22
C LEU A 52 10.93 -13.99 -0.82
N ARG A 53 9.96 -13.08 -0.65
CA ARG A 53 9.65 -12.50 0.65
C ARG A 53 9.36 -13.57 1.70
N ASN A 54 8.50 -14.53 1.36
CA ASN A 54 8.09 -15.60 2.28
C ASN A 54 9.25 -16.54 2.65
N LEU A 55 10.16 -16.79 1.72
CA LEU A 55 11.38 -17.56 1.99
C LEU A 55 12.33 -16.84 2.94
N LEU A 56 12.49 -15.52 2.78
CA LEU A 56 13.42 -14.72 3.60
C LEU A 56 12.89 -14.45 5.02
N VAL A 57 11.59 -14.21 5.15
CA VAL A 57 10.95 -13.88 6.45
C VAL A 57 10.59 -15.15 7.23
N GLY A 58 10.58 -16.31 6.57
CA GLY A 58 10.16 -17.59 7.14
C GLY A 58 8.64 -17.72 7.25
N ASN A 59 8.17 -18.94 7.54
CA ASN A 59 6.73 -19.27 7.63
C ASN A 59 6.01 -18.63 8.85
N ALA A 60 6.69 -17.84 9.66
CA ALA A 60 6.15 -17.28 10.91
C ALA A 60 5.13 -16.16 10.67
N SER A 61 5.05 -15.57 9.50
CA SER A 61 4.06 -14.54 9.21
C SER A 61 3.29 -14.87 7.94
N ARG A 62 2.27 -15.70 8.09
CA ARG A 62 1.14 -15.77 7.16
C ARG A 62 0.30 -14.49 7.32
N ASP A 63 0.91 -13.36 7.20
CA ASP A 63 0.21 -12.08 7.19
C ASP A 63 -0.37 -11.87 5.79
N ILE A 64 -1.56 -12.45 5.58
CA ILE A 64 -2.28 -12.40 4.30
C ILE A 64 -2.53 -10.95 3.91
N GLY A 65 -2.77 -10.06 4.87
CA GLY A 65 -2.96 -8.65 4.62
C GLY A 65 -1.77 -8.01 3.91
N HIS A 66 -0.55 -8.23 4.40
CA HIS A 66 0.67 -7.70 3.77
C HIS A 66 0.99 -8.37 2.41
N ILE A 67 0.67 -9.66 2.26
CA ILE A 67 0.80 -10.35 0.97
C ILE A 67 -0.14 -9.71 -0.05
N LEU A 68 -1.39 -9.50 0.34
CA LEU A 68 -2.42 -8.90 -0.49
C LEU A 68 -2.05 -7.46 -0.88
N GLU A 69 -1.58 -6.66 0.08
CA GLU A 69 -1.08 -5.31 -0.17
C GLU A 69 0.06 -5.33 -1.21
N ASN A 70 1.01 -6.26 -1.09
CA ASN A 70 2.11 -6.39 -2.06
C ASN A 70 1.62 -6.78 -3.46
N ILE A 71 0.63 -7.67 -3.56
CA ILE A 71 0.01 -8.06 -4.84
C ILE A 71 -0.69 -6.87 -5.49
N VAL A 72 -1.48 -6.11 -4.72
CA VAL A 72 -2.16 -4.90 -5.21
C VAL A 72 -1.14 -3.86 -5.68
N PHE A 73 -0.04 -3.67 -4.94
CA PHE A 73 1.05 -2.80 -5.35
C PHE A 73 1.60 -3.19 -6.74
N LEU A 74 1.96 -4.46 -6.93
CA LEU A 74 2.51 -4.95 -8.20
C LEU A 74 1.51 -4.78 -9.35
N GLU A 75 0.23 -5.02 -9.10
CA GLU A 75 -0.81 -4.83 -10.10
C GLU A 75 -0.99 -3.35 -10.47
N LEU A 76 -0.97 -2.43 -9.51
CA LEU A 76 -1.03 -0.99 -9.79
C LEU A 76 0.17 -0.53 -10.65
N ILE A 77 1.38 -1.05 -10.37
CA ILE A 77 2.57 -0.81 -11.23
C ILE A 77 2.32 -1.36 -12.65
N ARG A 78 1.82 -2.60 -12.77
CA ARG A 78 1.51 -3.22 -14.06
C ARG A 78 0.51 -2.40 -14.86
N ARG A 79 -0.47 -1.79 -14.19
CA ARG A 79 -1.46 -0.88 -14.80
C ARG A 79 -0.88 0.49 -15.17
N GLY A 80 0.38 0.76 -14.85
CA GLY A 80 1.09 1.99 -15.20
C GLY A 80 0.84 3.16 -14.27
N TYR A 81 0.46 2.91 -13.01
CA TYR A 81 0.35 3.95 -12.00
C TYR A 81 1.72 4.29 -11.40
N THR A 82 1.91 5.56 -11.07
CA THR A 82 2.91 5.99 -10.10
C THR A 82 2.30 5.91 -8.71
N ILE A 83 2.98 5.23 -7.79
CA ILE A 83 2.40 4.86 -6.49
C ILE A 83 3.16 5.50 -5.35
N TYR A 84 2.43 5.95 -4.36
CA TYR A 84 2.91 6.48 -3.10
C TYR A 84 2.13 5.87 -1.93
N VAL A 85 2.72 5.90 -0.73
CA VAL A 85 1.98 5.65 0.52
C VAL A 85 1.38 6.97 0.98
N GLY A 86 0.08 7.00 1.20
CA GLY A 86 -0.61 8.23 1.62
C GLY A 86 -0.39 8.52 3.11
N GLN A 87 0.30 9.61 3.42
CA GLN A 87 0.48 10.07 4.79
C GLN A 87 -0.63 11.03 5.18
N LEU A 88 -1.28 10.75 6.31
CA LEU A 88 -2.28 11.61 6.94
C LEU A 88 -1.78 12.12 8.30
N ALA A 89 -2.47 13.10 8.88
CA ALA A 89 -2.19 13.56 10.24
C ALA A 89 -2.36 12.44 11.28
N LYS A 90 -3.30 11.52 11.02
CA LYS A 90 -3.47 10.29 11.80
C LYS A 90 -3.64 9.11 10.84
N GLY A 91 -2.69 8.19 10.85
CA GLY A 91 -2.71 6.99 10.01
C GLY A 91 -2.17 7.21 8.60
N GLU A 92 -2.31 6.20 7.79
CA GLU A 92 -1.85 6.18 6.41
C GLU A 92 -2.89 5.52 5.50
N ILE A 93 -2.84 5.85 4.20
CA ILE A 93 -3.53 5.15 3.13
C ILE A 93 -2.50 4.27 2.44
N ASP A 94 -2.84 3.00 2.21
CA ASP A 94 -1.89 2.05 1.66
C ASP A 94 -1.34 2.55 0.32
N PHE A 95 -2.21 3.02 -0.59
CA PHE A 95 -1.76 3.54 -1.87
C PHE A 95 -2.49 4.81 -2.30
N VAL A 96 -1.68 5.78 -2.73
CA VAL A 96 -2.07 6.91 -3.57
C VAL A 96 -1.53 6.61 -4.96
N ALA A 97 -2.40 6.24 -5.89
CA ALA A 97 -2.06 5.84 -7.25
C ALA A 97 -2.37 6.97 -8.24
N GLN A 98 -1.38 7.39 -9.03
CA GLN A 98 -1.49 8.50 -9.97
C GLN A 98 -1.20 8.04 -11.39
N LYS A 99 -2.10 8.35 -12.33
CA LYS A 99 -1.94 8.06 -13.74
C LYS A 99 -2.67 9.11 -14.59
N ALA A 100 -1.99 9.68 -15.57
CA ALA A 100 -2.56 10.64 -16.52
C ALA A 100 -3.32 11.81 -15.84
N GLY A 101 -2.82 12.31 -14.71
CA GLY A 101 -3.43 13.41 -13.97
C GLY A 101 -4.61 13.03 -13.07
N VAL A 102 -4.98 11.77 -13.05
CA VAL A 102 -5.99 11.22 -12.12
C VAL A 102 -5.29 10.62 -10.91
N THR A 103 -5.87 10.86 -9.74
CA THR A 103 -5.44 10.26 -8.47
C THR A 103 -6.52 9.31 -7.99
N GLU A 104 -6.14 8.16 -7.46
CA GLU A 104 -7.02 7.18 -6.85
C GLU A 104 -6.42 6.73 -5.52
N TYR A 105 -7.27 6.43 -4.54
CA TYR A 105 -6.87 5.99 -3.22
C TYR A 105 -7.29 4.55 -2.98
N TYR A 106 -6.37 3.74 -2.47
CA TYR A 106 -6.61 2.33 -2.20
C TYR A 106 -6.23 1.98 -0.77
N GLN A 107 -7.13 1.31 -0.07
CA GLN A 107 -6.88 0.65 1.20
C GLN A 107 -7.09 -0.85 0.98
N VAL A 108 -6.23 -1.68 1.57
CA VAL A 108 -6.22 -3.13 1.35
C VAL A 108 -6.34 -3.85 2.68
N SER A 109 -7.30 -4.76 2.78
CA SER A 109 -7.50 -5.59 3.97
C SER A 109 -7.87 -7.01 3.57
N GLU A 110 -7.46 -8.00 4.35
CA GLU A 110 -7.91 -9.37 4.12
C GLU A 110 -9.42 -9.48 4.21
N THR A 111 -10.01 -8.94 5.29
CA THR A 111 -11.44 -8.94 5.53
C THR A 111 -11.86 -7.72 6.35
N VAL A 112 -13.08 -7.26 6.12
CA VAL A 112 -13.73 -6.17 6.87
C VAL A 112 -15.12 -6.56 7.38
N LEU A 113 -15.38 -7.87 7.52
CA LEU A 113 -16.65 -8.35 8.04
C LEU A 113 -16.88 -7.96 9.51
N ASP A 114 -15.80 -7.77 10.29
CA ASP A 114 -15.90 -7.19 11.63
C ASP A 114 -16.09 -5.66 11.52
N PRO A 115 -17.13 -5.08 12.17
CA PRO A 115 -17.40 -3.65 12.11
C PRO A 115 -16.27 -2.75 12.61
N ASN A 116 -15.49 -3.19 13.60
CA ASN A 116 -14.35 -2.40 14.11
C ASN A 116 -13.23 -2.36 13.07
N THR A 117 -12.97 -3.49 12.42
CA THR A 117 -12.00 -3.57 11.32
C THR A 117 -12.45 -2.69 10.15
N LEU A 118 -13.71 -2.80 9.73
CA LEU A 118 -14.28 -1.96 8.67
C LEU A 118 -14.09 -0.47 8.98
N ASN A 119 -14.44 -0.03 10.19
CA ASN A 119 -14.31 1.37 10.58
C ASN A 119 -12.85 1.83 10.59
N ARG A 120 -11.92 0.98 11.02
CA ARG A 120 -10.48 1.26 11.01
C ARG A 120 -9.96 1.45 9.59
N GLU A 121 -10.33 0.56 8.66
CA GLU A 121 -9.88 0.63 7.27
C GLU A 121 -10.53 1.78 6.47
N LEU A 122 -11.76 2.14 6.81
CA LEU A 122 -12.43 3.29 6.17
C LEU A 122 -11.92 4.65 6.69
N ALA A 123 -11.43 4.72 7.92
CA ALA A 123 -11.07 5.99 8.56
C ALA A 123 -10.04 6.81 7.76
N PRO A 124 -8.94 6.24 7.24
CA PRO A 124 -7.99 6.99 6.42
C PRO A 124 -8.63 7.55 5.15
N LEU A 125 -9.43 6.75 4.45
CA LEU A 125 -10.10 7.16 3.20
C LEU A 125 -11.15 8.27 3.44
N LYS A 126 -11.88 8.19 4.55
CA LYS A 126 -12.84 9.24 4.97
C LYS A 126 -12.17 10.55 5.35
N ALA A 127 -10.92 10.51 5.82
CA ALA A 127 -10.15 11.70 6.16
C ALA A 127 -9.72 12.52 4.92
N VAL A 128 -9.74 11.93 3.74
CA VAL A 128 -9.44 12.61 2.47
C VAL A 128 -10.65 13.37 1.99
N GLN A 129 -10.51 14.69 1.86
CA GLN A 129 -11.63 15.60 1.54
C GLN A 129 -11.77 15.92 0.04
N ASP A 130 -10.95 15.33 -0.82
CA ASP A 130 -11.08 15.51 -2.26
C ASP A 130 -12.10 14.53 -2.89
N GLN A 131 -12.39 14.77 -4.18
CA GLN A 131 -13.39 14.03 -4.95
C GLN A 131 -12.82 12.86 -5.75
N TYR A 132 -11.54 12.54 -5.55
CA TYR A 132 -10.92 11.42 -6.26
C TYR A 132 -11.49 10.08 -5.80
N PRO A 133 -11.52 9.06 -6.69
CA PRO A 133 -12.01 7.73 -6.38
C PRO A 133 -11.28 7.10 -5.17
N LYS A 134 -12.04 6.44 -4.32
CA LYS A 134 -11.55 5.76 -3.12
C LYS A 134 -12.04 4.33 -3.11
N PHE A 135 -11.11 3.40 -2.96
CA PHE A 135 -11.38 1.96 -3.02
C PHE A 135 -10.89 1.27 -1.74
N LEU A 136 -11.74 0.39 -1.22
CA LEU A 136 -11.40 -0.58 -0.18
C LEU A 136 -11.39 -1.97 -0.84
N LEU A 137 -10.20 -2.54 -1.01
CA LEU A 137 -10.00 -3.86 -1.60
C LEU A 137 -9.93 -4.93 -0.53
N THR A 138 -10.77 -5.96 -0.63
CA THR A 138 -10.83 -7.06 0.34
C THR A 138 -10.98 -8.42 -0.36
N LEU A 139 -10.79 -9.51 0.38
CA LEU A 139 -11.14 -10.86 -0.09
C LEU A 139 -12.60 -11.22 0.18
N ASP A 140 -13.36 -10.34 0.81
CA ASP A 140 -14.75 -10.61 1.16
C ASP A 140 -15.63 -10.79 -0.08
N GLU A 141 -16.42 -11.86 -0.11
CA GLU A 141 -17.48 -12.07 -1.08
C GLU A 141 -18.78 -11.36 -0.67
N LEU A 142 -18.99 -11.23 0.65
CA LEU A 142 -20.11 -10.45 1.19
C LEU A 142 -19.78 -8.96 1.09
N ASN A 143 -20.76 -8.17 0.71
CA ASN A 143 -20.66 -6.72 0.58
C ASN A 143 -19.59 -6.21 -0.41
N LYS A 144 -19.12 -7.05 -1.34
CA LYS A 144 -18.03 -6.73 -2.28
C LYS A 144 -18.32 -5.54 -3.20
N ASN A 145 -19.56 -5.05 -3.25
CA ASN A 145 -19.96 -3.87 -4.02
C ASN A 145 -20.56 -2.78 -3.11
N ALA A 146 -20.31 -2.84 -1.80
CA ALA A 146 -20.78 -1.82 -0.88
C ALA A 146 -20.16 -0.45 -1.17
N ASN A 147 -20.91 0.59 -0.87
CA ASN A 147 -20.46 1.98 -0.97
C ASN A 147 -20.62 2.66 0.40
N TYR A 148 -19.53 3.12 0.96
CA TYR A 148 -19.48 3.81 2.25
C TYR A 148 -19.18 5.29 2.04
N ASP A 149 -20.21 6.10 1.80
CA ASP A 149 -20.07 7.55 1.58
C ASP A 149 -19.08 7.91 0.44
N GLY A 150 -19.15 7.18 -0.68
CA GLY A 150 -18.29 7.38 -1.85
C GLY A 150 -17.03 6.50 -1.85
N ILE A 151 -16.76 5.71 -0.82
CA ILE A 151 -15.72 4.69 -0.80
C ILE A 151 -16.31 3.37 -1.29
N GLN A 152 -15.79 2.86 -2.39
CA GLN A 152 -16.25 1.62 -3.01
C GLN A 152 -15.49 0.41 -2.46
N GLN A 153 -16.19 -0.52 -1.83
CA GLN A 153 -15.61 -1.82 -1.52
C GLN A 153 -15.63 -2.69 -2.77
N ARG A 154 -14.51 -3.40 -3.02
CA ARG A 154 -14.39 -4.34 -4.14
C ARG A 154 -13.68 -5.61 -3.71
N ASN A 155 -14.09 -6.74 -4.28
CA ASN A 155 -13.32 -7.97 -4.13
C ASN A 155 -12.03 -7.84 -4.93
N VAL A 156 -10.90 -8.09 -4.27
CA VAL A 156 -9.57 -7.92 -4.87
C VAL A 156 -9.31 -8.88 -6.02
N LEU A 157 -9.83 -10.11 -5.97
CA LEU A 157 -9.65 -11.08 -7.05
C LEU A 157 -10.40 -10.65 -8.31
N GLU A 158 -11.63 -10.15 -8.18
CA GLU A 158 -12.39 -9.58 -9.30
C GLU A 158 -11.66 -8.36 -9.87
N TRP A 159 -11.16 -7.46 -8.98
CA TRP A 159 -10.41 -6.29 -9.40
C TRP A 159 -9.11 -6.64 -10.16
N LEU A 160 -8.39 -7.71 -9.75
CA LEU A 160 -7.19 -8.19 -10.44
C LEU A 160 -7.49 -8.72 -11.85
N LEU A 161 -8.69 -9.26 -12.07
CA LEU A 161 -9.10 -9.85 -13.35
C LEU A 161 -9.67 -8.81 -14.34
N GLU A 162 -9.87 -7.57 -13.92
CA GLU A 162 -10.35 -6.52 -14.81
C GLU A 162 -9.34 -6.21 -15.90
N SER A 163 -9.80 -6.26 -17.14
CA SER A 163 -9.01 -5.84 -18.31
C SER A 163 -8.88 -4.31 -18.33
N TYR A 164 -7.69 -3.82 -18.56
CA TYR A 164 -7.35 -2.41 -18.76
C TYR A 164 -6.98 -2.14 -20.20
#